data_142500c8a931f5b465d57583f24e7763
#
_entry.id   142500c8a931f5b465d57583f24e7763
#
_cell.length_a   1.000
_cell.length_b   1.000
_cell.length_c   1.000
_cell.angle_alpha   90.00
_cell.angle_beta   90.00
_cell.angle_gamma   90.00
#
_symmetry.space_group_name_H-M   'P 1'
#
loop_
_entity.id
_entity.type
_entity.pdbx_description
1 polymer ?
#
loop_
_entity_poly.entity_id
_entity_poly.type
_entity_poly.pdbx_seq_one_letter_code
_entity_poly.pdbx_strand_id
1 'polypeptide(L)'
;MFGKSRQNAAVALLNEPIAATHVAAAVSAHEPSMNTTSVPSPASLISPGTPAILALADGTVFRGRSIGATGQATAEAVFNTSLTGYQEILTDPSYAGQFVTLTYPHIGNVGVNREDVESRKVFASGLIIRDLPAVVSNFRAEQPLDAYSRDAGVVGIADIDTRKLTRILRDKGAQNGCIQAGTIDEAKAIAAAQAAPSMAGQDLAKVVSCTAPYDWTQSTWALGSGYATRSEQKFHVVAYDYGIKFNILRMLAERGCKLTVVPAQTPAKDVLAMKPDGVFLSNGPGDPEPCDYAIAAIREIVASGTPTFGICLGHQLLTLASGGKTMKMKTGHHGANHPVKDLDDRRVLITSQNHGFAGDPASLPANVRVTHVS
;
A
#
# COMPACT_ATOMS: atom_id res chain seq x y z
N MET A 1 24.66 -37.17 23.08
CA MET A 1 25.73 -36.52 22.35
C MET A 1 25.12 -35.89 21.10
N PHE A 2 25.18 -34.56 21.06
CA PHE A 2 25.11 -33.71 19.90
C PHE A 2 23.84 -33.56 19.15
N GLY A 3 23.34 -32.52 19.03
CA GLY A 3 23.50 -31.14 18.73
C GLY A 3 22.24 -30.71 18.06
N LYS A 4 21.27 -30.17 18.83
CA LYS A 4 20.00 -29.64 18.28
C LYS A 4 20.32 -28.30 17.60
N SER A 5 20.18 -28.27 16.30
CA SER A 5 20.29 -27.07 15.46
C SER A 5 19.24 -26.01 15.83
N ARG A 6 19.73 -24.81 16.07
CA ARG A 6 18.91 -23.62 16.31
C ARG A 6 18.29 -23.14 14.96
N GLN A 7 17.10 -23.62 14.63
CA GLN A 7 16.38 -23.24 13.41
C GLN A 7 14.90 -22.92 13.63
N ASN A 8 14.49 -22.50 14.84
CA ASN A 8 13.09 -22.12 15.11
C ASN A 8 13.00 -20.86 15.98
N ALA A 9 13.33 -19.70 15.43
CA ALA A 9 13.22 -18.42 16.18
C ALA A 9 12.75 -17.22 15.35
N ALA A 10 11.97 -17.40 14.31
CA ALA A 10 11.61 -16.27 13.43
C ALA A 10 10.12 -15.89 13.35
N VAL A 11 9.22 -16.50 14.13
CA VAL A 11 7.76 -16.22 14.00
C VAL A 11 7.09 -15.79 15.33
N ALA A 12 7.79 -15.65 16.45
CA ALA A 12 7.15 -15.53 17.76
C ALA A 12 7.06 -14.12 18.38
N LEU A 13 7.21 -13.02 17.65
CA LEU A 13 7.27 -11.66 18.25
C LEU A 13 6.11 -10.72 17.93
N LEU A 14 4.95 -11.20 17.50
CA LEU A 14 3.81 -10.32 17.18
C LEU A 14 2.56 -10.48 18.06
N ASN A 15 2.61 -11.18 19.21
CA ASN A 15 1.42 -11.38 20.06
C ASN A 15 1.68 -10.98 21.52
N GLU A 16 1.68 -9.67 21.80
CA GLU A 16 1.32 -9.17 23.13
C GLU A 16 0.14 -8.21 22.99
N PRO A 17 -0.96 -8.35 23.74
CA PRO A 17 -2.11 -7.44 23.66
C PRO A 17 -1.77 -6.10 24.30
N ILE A 18 -2.06 -5.02 23.59
CA ILE A 18 -1.97 -3.65 24.11
C ILE A 18 -3.11 -3.46 25.13
N ALA A 19 -2.75 -3.35 26.39
CA ALA A 19 -3.69 -2.96 27.46
C ALA A 19 -4.15 -1.51 27.24
N ALA A 20 -5.46 -1.31 27.09
CA ALA A 20 -6.08 0.00 27.03
C ALA A 20 -6.08 0.65 28.42
N THR A 21 -5.21 1.63 28.64
CA THR A 21 -5.28 2.51 29.82
C THR A 21 -6.17 3.69 29.51
N HIS A 22 -7.33 3.77 30.17
CA HIS A 22 -8.21 4.93 30.15
C HIS A 22 -7.55 6.09 30.91
N VAL A 23 -7.21 7.16 30.19
CA VAL A 23 -6.89 8.47 30.78
C VAL A 23 -8.06 9.41 30.53
N ALA A 24 -8.83 9.72 31.58
CA ALA A 24 -9.82 10.79 31.55
C ALA A 24 -9.09 12.13 31.73
N ALA A 25 -9.01 12.95 30.70
CA ALA A 25 -8.52 14.32 30.76
C ALA A 25 -9.72 15.28 30.85
N ALA A 26 -9.71 16.13 31.86
CA ALA A 26 -10.71 17.20 32.07
C ALA A 26 -10.53 18.26 30.96
N VAL A 27 -11.60 18.52 30.22
CA VAL A 27 -11.66 19.58 29.20
C VAL A 27 -12.05 20.88 29.88
N SER A 28 -11.12 21.83 29.93
CA SER A 28 -11.40 23.23 30.25
C SER A 28 -12.03 23.91 29.04
N ALA A 29 -13.26 24.40 29.17
CA ALA A 29 -13.96 25.12 28.12
C ALA A 29 -13.33 26.51 27.91
N HIS A 30 -12.71 26.71 26.75
CA HIS A 30 -12.35 28.01 26.22
C HIS A 30 -13.29 28.28 25.03
N GLU A 31 -14.15 29.27 25.13
CA GLU A 31 -15.01 29.70 24.03
C GLU A 31 -14.19 30.47 22.98
N PRO A 32 -14.12 30.03 21.72
CA PRO A 32 -13.54 30.85 20.66
C PRO A 32 -14.60 31.81 20.11
N SER A 33 -14.26 33.09 20.05
CA SER A 33 -15.03 34.14 19.40
C SER A 33 -15.31 33.78 17.94
N MET A 34 -16.60 33.66 17.58
CA MET A 34 -17.01 33.36 16.19
C MET A 34 -16.83 34.61 15.32
N ASN A 35 -15.83 34.58 14.46
CA ASN A 35 -15.78 35.43 13.26
C ASN A 35 -16.83 34.90 12.26
N THR A 36 -17.91 35.64 12.06
CA THR A 36 -18.92 35.34 11.03
C THR A 36 -18.37 35.62 9.65
N THR A 37 -17.64 34.66 9.08
CA THR A 37 -17.44 34.60 7.63
C THR A 37 -18.75 34.09 7.01
N SER A 38 -19.31 34.87 6.06
CA SER A 38 -20.53 34.55 5.34
C SER A 38 -20.49 33.13 4.75
N VAL A 39 -21.42 32.28 5.19
CA VAL A 39 -21.64 30.95 4.61
C VAL A 39 -22.02 31.12 3.14
N PRO A 40 -21.30 30.51 2.17
CA PRO A 40 -21.67 30.60 0.77
C PRO A 40 -23.06 30.00 0.53
N SER A 41 -23.85 30.63 -0.35
CA SER A 41 -25.20 30.18 -0.72
C SER A 41 -25.14 28.73 -1.24
N PRO A 42 -26.12 27.85 -0.94
CA PRO A 42 -26.17 26.48 -1.43
C PRO A 42 -26.06 26.34 -2.95
N ALA A 43 -26.50 27.34 -3.71
CA ALA A 43 -26.36 27.38 -5.17
C ALA A 43 -24.92 27.52 -5.69
N SER A 44 -23.97 27.98 -4.85
CA SER A 44 -22.55 28.08 -5.22
C SER A 44 -21.78 26.78 -4.98
N LEU A 45 -22.38 25.79 -4.32
CA LEU A 45 -21.76 24.48 -4.05
C LEU A 45 -21.93 23.47 -5.19
N ILE A 46 -22.73 23.80 -6.21
CA ILE A 46 -23.02 22.94 -7.37
C ILE A 46 -22.49 23.62 -8.64
N SER A 47 -21.21 23.88 -8.72
CA SER A 47 -20.58 24.09 -10.03
C SER A 47 -20.51 22.75 -10.74
N PRO A 48 -20.90 22.65 -12.04
CA PRO A 48 -20.68 21.45 -12.82
C PRO A 48 -19.18 21.17 -12.82
N GLY A 49 -18.76 20.11 -12.09
CA GLY A 49 -17.35 19.74 -11.98
C GLY A 49 -16.76 19.37 -13.34
N THR A 50 -15.45 19.46 -13.49
CA THR A 50 -14.74 19.01 -14.69
C THR A 50 -15.16 17.56 -15.03
N PRO A 51 -15.64 17.26 -16.24
CA PRO A 51 -16.10 15.92 -16.60
C PRO A 51 -14.93 14.92 -16.58
N ALA A 52 -15.23 13.68 -16.23
CA ALA A 52 -14.29 12.56 -16.30
C ALA A 52 -15.00 11.28 -16.74
N ILE A 53 -14.25 10.39 -17.37
CA ILE A 53 -14.68 9.01 -17.64
C ILE A 53 -13.63 8.01 -17.14
N LEU A 54 -14.12 6.82 -16.77
CA LEU A 54 -13.33 5.61 -16.64
C LEU A 54 -13.82 4.62 -17.69
N ALA A 55 -12.93 4.24 -18.62
CA ALA A 55 -13.15 3.17 -19.57
C ALA A 55 -12.36 1.93 -19.16
N LEU A 56 -12.97 0.75 -19.16
CA LEU A 56 -12.31 -0.54 -18.92
C LEU A 56 -11.98 -1.23 -20.24
N ALA A 57 -11.03 -2.14 -20.23
CA ALA A 57 -10.60 -2.91 -21.40
C ALA A 57 -11.74 -3.76 -22.02
N ASP A 58 -12.75 -4.14 -21.23
CA ASP A 58 -13.93 -4.85 -21.71
C ASP A 58 -14.97 -3.95 -22.43
N GLY A 59 -14.67 -2.65 -22.59
CA GLY A 59 -15.53 -1.65 -23.20
C GLY A 59 -16.54 -1.00 -22.26
N THR A 60 -16.57 -1.38 -20.96
CA THR A 60 -17.45 -0.73 -19.98
C THR A 60 -16.97 0.68 -19.69
N VAL A 61 -17.88 1.67 -19.73
CA VAL A 61 -17.59 3.07 -19.45
C VAL A 61 -18.43 3.59 -18.28
N PHE A 62 -17.78 4.30 -17.38
CA PHE A 62 -18.39 5.06 -16.30
C PHE A 62 -18.15 6.55 -16.54
N ARG A 63 -19.19 7.36 -16.33
CA ARG A 63 -19.14 8.82 -16.48
C ARG A 63 -19.33 9.47 -15.12
N GLY A 64 -18.46 10.42 -14.80
CA GLY A 64 -18.47 11.12 -13.52
C GLY A 64 -17.77 12.47 -13.62
N ARG A 65 -17.28 12.98 -12.50
CA ARG A 65 -16.48 14.22 -12.46
C ARG A 65 -15.04 13.96 -11.99
N SER A 66 -14.14 14.81 -12.44
CA SER A 66 -12.74 14.81 -12.02
C SER A 66 -12.60 15.26 -10.55
N ILE A 67 -11.75 14.56 -9.81
CA ILE A 67 -11.36 14.88 -8.43
C ILE A 67 -9.84 14.96 -8.27
N GLY A 68 -9.12 15.27 -9.33
CA GLY A 68 -7.66 15.35 -9.32
C GLY A 68 -7.14 16.19 -10.50
N ALA A 69 -5.98 15.81 -11.01
CA ALA A 69 -5.40 16.43 -12.19
C ALA A 69 -6.24 16.18 -13.43
N THR A 70 -6.21 17.12 -14.39
CA THR A 70 -6.75 16.93 -15.74
C THR A 70 -5.76 16.12 -16.59
N GLY A 71 -6.26 15.41 -17.59
CA GLY A 71 -5.45 14.61 -18.49
C GLY A 71 -5.92 13.16 -18.57
N GLN A 72 -4.99 12.28 -18.92
CA GLN A 72 -5.26 10.85 -19.12
C GLN A 72 -4.21 10.01 -18.40
N ALA A 73 -4.67 8.90 -17.80
CA ALA A 73 -3.80 7.83 -17.31
C ALA A 73 -4.40 6.47 -17.65
N THR A 74 -3.52 5.44 -17.75
CA THR A 74 -3.90 4.03 -17.90
C THR A 74 -3.25 3.22 -16.78
N ALA A 75 -4.01 2.29 -16.19
CA ALA A 75 -3.54 1.42 -15.12
C ALA A 75 -4.47 0.22 -14.94
N GLU A 76 -4.03 -0.79 -14.19
CA GLU A 76 -4.90 -1.88 -13.77
C GLU A 76 -5.87 -1.38 -12.70
N ALA A 77 -7.19 -1.53 -12.92
CA ALA A 77 -8.21 -1.17 -11.95
C ALA A 77 -8.37 -2.30 -10.91
N VAL A 78 -8.18 -1.93 -9.65
CA VAL A 78 -8.41 -2.80 -8.48
C VAL A 78 -9.38 -2.14 -7.51
N PHE A 79 -9.95 -2.89 -6.55
CA PHE A 79 -10.79 -2.31 -5.51
C PHE A 79 -10.22 -2.61 -4.12
N ASN A 80 -10.37 -1.66 -3.21
CA ASN A 80 -9.96 -1.78 -1.82
C ASN A 80 -11.20 -1.62 -0.92
N THR A 81 -11.34 -2.51 0.07
CA THR A 81 -12.49 -2.57 0.98
C THR A 81 -12.27 -1.83 2.31
N SER A 82 -11.16 -1.14 2.49
CA SER A 82 -10.89 -0.34 3.69
C SER A 82 -11.88 0.81 3.81
N LEU A 83 -12.31 1.10 5.03
CA LEU A 83 -13.24 2.18 5.33
C LEU A 83 -12.53 3.54 5.46
N THR A 84 -11.24 3.52 5.76
CA THR A 84 -10.39 4.70 6.06
C THR A 84 -9.00 4.48 5.45
N GLY A 85 -8.12 5.48 5.55
CA GLY A 85 -6.72 5.34 5.13
C GLY A 85 -6.52 5.56 3.64
N TYR A 86 -7.35 6.38 3.00
CA TYR A 86 -7.23 6.65 1.56
C TYR A 86 -5.94 7.39 1.20
N GLN A 87 -5.39 8.22 2.11
CA GLN A 87 -4.11 8.91 1.87
C GLN A 87 -2.94 7.93 1.95
N GLU A 88 -2.95 7.03 2.93
CA GLU A 88 -1.99 5.93 3.05
C GLU A 88 -2.05 5.01 1.84
N ILE A 89 -3.24 4.69 1.34
CA ILE A 89 -3.43 3.90 0.12
C ILE A 89 -2.83 4.60 -1.10
N LEU A 90 -3.09 5.90 -1.28
CA LEU A 90 -2.55 6.68 -2.40
C LEU A 90 -1.03 6.76 -2.39
N THR A 91 -0.43 6.83 -1.20
CA THR A 91 1.02 6.95 -1.02
C THR A 91 1.73 5.61 -0.83
N ASP A 92 1.01 4.47 -0.78
CA ASP A 92 1.60 3.13 -0.76
C ASP A 92 2.20 2.78 -2.14
N PRO A 93 3.53 2.59 -2.24
CA PRO A 93 4.17 2.24 -3.51
C PRO A 93 3.65 0.94 -4.15
N SER A 94 3.04 0.04 -3.37
CA SER A 94 2.45 -1.20 -3.88
C SER A 94 1.31 -0.96 -4.88
N TYR A 95 0.73 0.25 -4.92
CA TYR A 95 -0.28 0.62 -5.92
C TYR A 95 0.28 1.28 -7.17
N ALA A 96 1.60 1.31 -7.37
CA ALA A 96 2.18 1.81 -8.62
C ALA A 96 1.67 0.97 -9.80
N GLY A 97 1.20 1.65 -10.86
CA GLY A 97 0.56 1.01 -12.01
C GLY A 97 -0.90 0.60 -11.79
N GLN A 98 -1.54 1.01 -10.68
CA GLN A 98 -2.93 0.66 -10.38
C GLN A 98 -3.83 1.89 -10.17
N PHE A 99 -5.08 1.79 -10.61
CA PHE A 99 -6.20 2.63 -10.20
C PHE A 99 -6.88 1.99 -9.00
N VAL A 100 -6.98 2.73 -7.90
CA VAL A 100 -7.61 2.20 -6.69
C VAL A 100 -9.06 2.66 -6.60
N THR A 101 -9.98 1.69 -6.66
CA THR A 101 -11.40 1.90 -6.39
C THR A 101 -11.67 1.70 -4.92
N LEU A 102 -12.11 2.73 -4.20
CA LEU A 102 -12.53 2.60 -2.82
C LEU A 102 -14.00 2.22 -2.74
N THR A 103 -14.30 1.11 -2.07
CA THR A 103 -15.68 0.60 -1.97
C THR A 103 -16.53 1.36 -0.96
N TYR A 104 -15.88 2.02 0.01
CA TYR A 104 -16.58 2.91 0.95
C TYR A 104 -17.09 4.16 0.22
N PRO A 105 -18.35 4.56 0.42
CA PRO A 105 -18.97 5.60 -0.42
C PRO A 105 -18.40 7.01 -0.20
N HIS A 106 -18.06 7.41 1.01
CA HIS A 106 -17.61 8.76 1.34
C HIS A 106 -16.10 8.79 1.56
N ILE A 107 -15.37 9.34 0.59
CA ILE A 107 -13.90 9.40 0.60
C ILE A 107 -13.44 10.86 0.51
N GLY A 108 -12.50 11.25 1.39
CA GLY A 108 -12.00 12.62 1.47
C GLY A 108 -12.57 13.44 2.62
N ASN A 109 -13.50 12.88 3.38
CA ASN A 109 -14.21 13.56 4.48
C ASN A 109 -13.30 14.04 5.62
N VAL A 110 -12.17 13.39 5.86
CA VAL A 110 -11.19 13.79 6.90
C VAL A 110 -10.03 14.61 6.33
N GLY A 111 -10.03 14.91 5.02
CA GLY A 111 -8.95 15.62 4.35
C GLY A 111 -7.66 14.81 4.26
N VAL A 112 -6.57 15.50 4.03
CA VAL A 112 -5.21 14.97 4.00
C VAL A 112 -4.27 15.83 4.86
N ASN A 113 -3.16 15.27 5.30
CA ASN A 113 -2.15 15.96 6.11
C ASN A 113 -0.75 15.41 5.79
N ARG A 114 0.31 16.02 6.35
CA ARG A 114 1.70 15.63 6.07
C ARG A 114 2.15 14.37 6.79
N GLU A 115 1.44 13.94 7.81
CA GLU A 115 1.85 12.82 8.66
C GLU A 115 1.36 11.48 8.11
N ASP A 116 0.16 11.44 7.50
CA ASP A 116 -0.49 10.20 7.06
C ASP A 116 0.00 9.76 5.66
N VAL A 117 1.31 9.83 5.43
CA VAL A 117 1.94 9.35 4.21
C VAL A 117 2.78 8.10 4.46
N GLU A 118 2.70 7.17 3.52
CA GLU A 118 3.41 5.90 3.57
C GLU A 118 4.67 5.87 2.69
N SER A 119 4.93 6.96 1.94
CA SER A 119 6.15 7.10 1.13
C SER A 119 6.37 8.55 0.69
N ARG A 120 7.40 8.77 -0.13
CA ARG A 120 7.86 10.08 -0.59
C ARG A 120 6.90 10.83 -1.52
N LYS A 121 5.90 10.15 -2.11
CA LYS A 121 4.92 10.75 -3.06
C LYS A 121 3.68 9.85 -3.19
N VAL A 122 2.69 10.32 -3.93
CA VAL A 122 1.60 9.47 -4.41
C VAL A 122 2.13 8.51 -5.47
N PHE A 123 1.87 7.21 -5.31
CA PHE A 123 2.27 6.16 -6.24
C PHE A 123 1.10 5.53 -6.98
N ALA A 124 -0.10 5.56 -6.40
CA ALA A 124 -1.29 5.12 -7.13
C ALA A 124 -1.47 5.92 -8.41
N SER A 125 -1.75 5.25 -9.52
CA SER A 125 -1.89 5.87 -10.83
C SER A 125 -3.19 6.67 -10.97
N GLY A 126 -4.16 6.46 -10.07
CA GLY A 126 -5.40 7.22 -10.01
C GLY A 126 -6.34 6.71 -8.93
N LEU A 127 -7.35 7.54 -8.62
CA LEU A 127 -8.34 7.28 -7.59
C LEU A 127 -9.75 7.21 -8.18
N ILE A 128 -10.50 6.19 -7.80
CA ILE A 128 -11.88 5.97 -8.20
C ILE A 128 -12.75 5.88 -6.97
N ILE A 129 -13.70 6.82 -6.82
CA ILE A 129 -14.58 6.88 -5.66
C ILE A 129 -16.04 7.13 -6.06
N ARG A 130 -16.95 6.87 -5.13
CA ARG A 130 -18.37 7.17 -5.32
C ARG A 130 -18.66 8.64 -5.05
N ASP A 131 -18.24 9.15 -3.91
CA ASP A 131 -18.59 10.49 -3.44
C ASP A 131 -17.40 11.18 -2.78
N LEU A 132 -17.18 12.44 -3.17
CA LEU A 132 -16.22 13.34 -2.54
C LEU A 132 -16.99 14.42 -1.80
N PRO A 133 -16.93 14.48 -0.46
CA PRO A 133 -17.60 15.49 0.34
C PRO A 133 -17.19 16.91 -0.04
N ALA A 134 -18.17 17.84 -0.06
CA ALA A 134 -17.92 19.25 -0.34
C ALA A 134 -17.14 19.96 0.77
N VAL A 135 -17.19 19.42 1.98
CA VAL A 135 -16.55 20.00 3.18
C VAL A 135 -15.73 18.93 3.88
N VAL A 136 -14.50 19.29 4.20
CA VAL A 136 -13.61 18.48 5.04
C VAL A 136 -13.86 18.81 6.50
N SER A 137 -13.95 17.80 7.36
CA SER A 137 -14.18 17.96 8.79
C SER A 137 -13.30 17.05 9.62
N ASN A 138 -12.07 17.50 9.89
CA ASN A 138 -11.14 16.82 10.80
C ASN A 138 -10.10 17.83 11.30
N PHE A 139 -9.77 17.78 12.60
CA PHE A 139 -8.79 18.68 13.20
C PHE A 139 -7.35 18.52 12.68
N ARG A 140 -7.03 17.39 12.04
CA ARG A 140 -5.72 17.13 11.42
C ARG A 140 -5.70 17.46 9.91
N ALA A 141 -6.84 17.88 9.34
CA ALA A 141 -6.89 18.19 7.92
C ALA A 141 -6.07 19.45 7.61
N GLU A 142 -5.17 19.34 6.66
CA GLU A 142 -4.39 20.47 6.12
C GLU A 142 -4.92 20.90 4.74
N GLN A 143 -5.50 19.95 3.99
CA GLN A 143 -5.98 20.21 2.63
C GLN A 143 -7.07 19.19 2.22
N PRO A 144 -7.99 19.56 1.28
CA PRO A 144 -8.93 18.62 0.68
C PRO A 144 -8.26 17.61 -0.25
N LEU A 145 -8.86 16.41 -0.37
CA LEU A 145 -8.32 15.31 -1.16
C LEU A 145 -8.18 15.62 -2.67
N ASP A 146 -9.12 16.38 -3.24
CA ASP A 146 -9.07 16.78 -4.66
C ASP A 146 -7.92 17.75 -4.95
N ALA A 147 -7.67 18.70 -4.04
CA ALA A 147 -6.53 19.59 -4.14
C ALA A 147 -5.21 18.81 -4.03
N TYR A 148 -5.11 17.92 -3.05
CA TYR A 148 -3.95 17.04 -2.90
C TYR A 148 -3.67 16.18 -4.14
N SER A 149 -4.71 15.56 -4.69
CA SER A 149 -4.58 14.74 -5.91
C SER A 149 -4.16 15.58 -7.12
N ARG A 150 -4.67 16.81 -7.24
CA ARG A 150 -4.30 17.75 -8.29
C ARG A 150 -2.85 18.18 -8.17
N ASP A 151 -2.42 18.56 -6.98
CA ASP A 151 -1.03 19.00 -6.71
C ASP A 151 -0.03 17.85 -6.94
N ALA A 152 -0.45 16.61 -6.67
CA ALA A 152 0.33 15.40 -6.94
C ALA A 152 0.32 14.97 -8.43
N GLY A 153 -0.47 15.63 -9.30
CA GLY A 153 -0.61 15.26 -10.71
C GLY A 153 -1.38 13.96 -10.94
N VAL A 154 -2.20 13.52 -9.97
CA VAL A 154 -2.93 12.26 -10.01
C VAL A 154 -4.34 12.48 -10.55
N VAL A 155 -4.74 11.72 -11.57
CA VAL A 155 -6.11 11.74 -12.08
C VAL A 155 -7.04 11.01 -11.10
N GLY A 156 -8.30 11.45 -11.04
CA GLY A 156 -9.30 10.78 -10.25
C GLY A 156 -10.70 11.02 -10.77
N ILE A 157 -11.61 10.11 -10.45
CA ILE A 157 -13.01 10.17 -10.84
C ILE A 157 -13.93 9.89 -9.66
N ALA A 158 -14.94 10.72 -9.49
CA ALA A 158 -16.03 10.54 -8.53
C ALA A 158 -17.40 10.50 -9.24
N ASP A 159 -18.46 10.29 -8.46
CA ASP A 159 -19.86 10.27 -8.89
C ASP A 159 -20.20 9.11 -9.83
N ILE A 160 -19.46 8.00 -9.70
CA ILE A 160 -19.74 6.76 -10.44
C ILE A 160 -20.29 5.66 -9.52
N ASP A 161 -20.92 4.67 -10.14
CA ASP A 161 -21.36 3.46 -9.42
C ASP A 161 -20.18 2.53 -9.13
N THR A 162 -19.46 2.81 -8.03
CA THR A 162 -18.33 1.98 -7.57
C THR A 162 -18.75 0.57 -7.18
N ARG A 163 -20.01 0.36 -6.77
CA ARG A 163 -20.55 -0.98 -6.51
C ARG A 163 -20.65 -1.82 -7.79
N LYS A 164 -21.16 -1.23 -8.89
CA LYS A 164 -21.18 -1.88 -10.20
C LYS A 164 -19.76 -2.20 -10.67
N LEU A 165 -18.84 -1.24 -10.54
CA LEU A 165 -17.43 -1.44 -10.90
C LEU A 165 -16.80 -2.59 -10.08
N THR A 166 -16.96 -2.59 -8.77
CA THR A 166 -16.44 -3.64 -7.88
C THR A 166 -16.98 -5.03 -8.27
N ARG A 167 -18.27 -5.12 -8.63
CA ARG A 167 -18.84 -6.39 -9.10
C ARG A 167 -18.21 -6.85 -10.42
N ILE A 168 -17.99 -5.95 -11.37
CA ILE A 168 -17.32 -6.28 -12.64
C ILE A 168 -15.91 -6.81 -12.36
N LEU A 169 -15.13 -6.11 -11.54
CA LEU A 169 -13.77 -6.54 -11.20
C LEU A 169 -13.75 -7.87 -10.44
N ARG A 170 -14.67 -8.09 -9.51
CA ARG A 170 -14.80 -9.36 -8.79
C ARG A 170 -15.15 -10.52 -9.73
N ASP A 171 -16.09 -10.30 -10.63
CA ASP A 171 -16.64 -11.37 -11.47
C ASP A 171 -15.71 -11.67 -12.68
N LYS A 172 -15.05 -10.66 -13.25
CA LYS A 172 -14.17 -10.79 -14.42
C LYS A 172 -12.66 -10.80 -14.09
N GLY A 173 -12.28 -10.34 -12.91
CA GLY A 173 -10.90 -10.10 -12.49
C GLY A 173 -10.49 -8.62 -12.61
N ALA A 174 -9.31 -8.29 -12.11
CA ALA A 174 -8.71 -6.99 -12.31
C ALA A 174 -8.54 -6.73 -13.83
N GLN A 175 -8.84 -5.50 -14.26
CA GLN A 175 -8.80 -5.12 -15.67
C GLN A 175 -8.03 -3.82 -15.85
N ASN A 176 -7.35 -3.70 -17.00
CA ASN A 176 -6.83 -2.41 -17.40
C ASN A 176 -7.96 -1.41 -17.62
N GLY A 177 -7.72 -0.18 -17.22
CA GLY A 177 -8.62 0.95 -17.40
C GLY A 177 -7.89 2.18 -17.91
N CYS A 178 -8.68 3.15 -18.39
CA CYS A 178 -8.22 4.49 -18.73
C CYS A 178 -9.13 5.50 -18.05
N ILE A 179 -8.57 6.42 -17.28
CA ILE A 179 -9.27 7.60 -16.77
C ILE A 179 -8.90 8.77 -17.66
N GLN A 180 -9.91 9.48 -18.18
CA GLN A 180 -9.76 10.79 -18.82
C GLN A 180 -10.51 11.84 -17.99
N ALA A 181 -9.87 12.98 -17.74
CA ALA A 181 -10.41 14.11 -17.00
C ALA A 181 -10.22 15.42 -17.78
N GLY A 182 -11.30 16.16 -17.98
CA GLY A 182 -11.34 17.39 -18.79
C GLY A 182 -11.80 17.12 -20.22
N THR A 183 -10.88 16.84 -21.13
CA THR A 183 -11.23 16.46 -22.51
C THR A 183 -11.57 14.98 -22.56
N ILE A 184 -12.79 14.67 -23.02
CA ILE A 184 -13.32 13.31 -23.08
C ILE A 184 -13.41 12.82 -24.52
N ASP A 185 -12.79 11.66 -24.77
CA ASP A 185 -12.92 10.87 -26.00
C ASP A 185 -13.05 9.40 -25.62
N GLU A 186 -14.27 8.91 -25.58
CA GLU A 186 -14.58 7.56 -25.10
C GLU A 186 -13.92 6.46 -25.93
N ALA A 187 -13.89 6.63 -27.26
CA ALA A 187 -13.28 5.64 -28.15
C ALA A 187 -11.76 5.52 -27.90
N LYS A 188 -11.09 6.68 -27.71
CA LYS A 188 -9.66 6.70 -27.36
C LYS A 188 -9.42 6.14 -25.97
N ALA A 189 -10.31 6.40 -25.01
CA ALA A 189 -10.16 5.86 -23.64
C ALA A 189 -10.26 4.33 -23.63
N ILE A 190 -11.23 3.74 -24.36
CA ILE A 190 -11.36 2.29 -24.50
C ILE A 190 -10.13 1.71 -25.18
N ALA A 191 -9.70 2.30 -26.31
CA ALA A 191 -8.50 1.83 -27.00
C ALA A 191 -7.25 1.90 -26.14
N ALA A 192 -7.08 2.97 -25.33
CA ALA A 192 -5.98 3.10 -24.39
C ALA A 192 -6.02 2.06 -23.27
N ALA A 193 -7.21 1.75 -22.73
CA ALA A 193 -7.39 0.71 -21.72
C ALA A 193 -7.03 -0.68 -22.29
N GLN A 194 -7.41 -0.97 -23.53
CA GLN A 194 -7.11 -2.23 -24.22
C GLN A 194 -5.63 -2.39 -24.55
N ALA A 195 -4.96 -1.29 -24.89
CA ALA A 195 -3.54 -1.28 -25.22
C ALA A 195 -2.60 -1.24 -24.00
N ALA A 196 -3.15 -0.98 -22.81
CA ALA A 196 -2.35 -0.89 -21.58
C ALA A 196 -1.70 -2.25 -21.23
N PRO A 197 -0.42 -2.27 -20.82
CA PRO A 197 0.27 -3.51 -20.48
C PRO A 197 -0.37 -4.17 -19.25
N SER A 198 -0.34 -5.52 -19.22
CA SER A 198 -0.71 -6.27 -18.02
C SER A 198 0.27 -6.02 -16.88
N MET A 199 -0.19 -6.10 -15.63
CA MET A 199 0.70 -6.09 -14.47
C MET A 199 1.66 -7.30 -14.45
N ALA A 200 1.23 -8.43 -15.02
CA ALA A 200 2.09 -9.60 -15.15
C ALA A 200 3.29 -9.32 -16.07
N GLY A 201 4.47 -9.73 -15.65
CA GLY A 201 5.74 -9.49 -16.34
C GLY A 201 6.36 -8.11 -16.09
N GLN A 202 5.73 -7.24 -15.26
CA GLN A 202 6.29 -5.92 -14.96
C GLN A 202 7.10 -5.92 -13.66
N ASP A 203 8.40 -5.64 -13.75
CA ASP A 203 9.24 -5.31 -12.61
C ASP A 203 9.06 -3.83 -12.24
N LEU A 204 8.12 -3.57 -11.33
CA LEU A 204 7.91 -2.24 -10.81
C LEU A 204 8.71 -1.95 -9.51
N ALA A 205 9.28 -2.98 -8.90
CA ALA A 205 10.09 -2.81 -7.68
C ALA A 205 11.25 -1.85 -7.89
N LYS A 206 12.01 -2.00 -8.99
CA LYS A 206 13.12 -1.10 -9.33
C LYS A 206 12.68 0.31 -9.68
N VAL A 207 11.42 0.49 -10.11
CA VAL A 207 10.87 1.82 -10.47
C VAL A 207 10.54 2.64 -9.22
N VAL A 208 10.06 1.98 -8.16
CA VAL A 208 9.62 2.64 -6.93
C VAL A 208 10.70 2.71 -5.86
N SER A 209 11.74 1.91 -5.95
CA SER A 209 12.85 1.80 -5.00
C SER A 209 13.59 3.12 -4.79
N CYS A 210 14.26 3.26 -3.66
CA CYS A 210 15.23 4.33 -3.43
C CYS A 210 16.44 4.19 -4.35
N THR A 211 17.12 5.31 -4.61
CA THR A 211 18.30 5.37 -5.49
C THR A 211 19.63 5.22 -4.76
N ALA A 212 19.61 5.39 -3.44
CA ALA A 212 20.80 5.27 -2.57
C ALA A 212 20.38 4.74 -1.19
N PRO A 213 21.27 4.06 -0.47
CA PRO A 213 21.02 3.64 0.90
C PRO A 213 20.77 4.84 1.83
N TYR A 214 19.91 4.63 2.83
CA TYR A 214 19.66 5.61 3.89
C TYR A 214 19.31 4.93 5.22
N ASP A 215 19.55 5.64 6.33
CA ASP A 215 19.14 5.18 7.66
C ASP A 215 17.75 5.72 8.02
N TRP A 216 16.95 4.90 8.72
CA TRP A 216 15.64 5.29 9.21
C TRP A 216 15.60 5.32 10.74
N THR A 217 15.09 6.42 11.30
CA THR A 217 15.10 6.65 12.76
C THR A 217 13.70 6.94 13.35
N GLN A 218 12.71 7.25 12.49
CA GLN A 218 11.37 7.61 12.95
C GLN A 218 10.62 6.37 13.45
N SER A 219 9.97 6.47 14.62
CA SER A 219 9.12 5.43 15.18
C SER A 219 7.64 5.75 15.00
N THR A 220 6.75 5.01 15.67
CA THR A 220 5.30 5.14 15.52
C THR A 220 4.77 6.50 15.97
N TRP A 221 3.67 6.92 15.34
CA TRP A 221 2.98 8.16 15.63
C TRP A 221 2.19 8.10 16.93
N ALA A 222 2.16 9.20 17.67
CA ALA A 222 1.30 9.36 18.84
C ALA A 222 0.63 10.73 18.85
N LEU A 223 -0.64 10.75 19.28
CA LEU A 223 -1.44 11.98 19.34
C LEU A 223 -0.76 13.03 20.24
N GLY A 224 -0.63 14.24 19.72
CA GLY A 224 -0.02 15.39 20.42
C GLY A 224 1.49 15.48 20.35
N SER A 225 2.22 14.40 19.98
CA SER A 225 3.67 14.38 19.84
C SER A 225 4.15 14.03 18.42
N GLY A 226 3.25 13.52 17.54
CA GLY A 226 3.62 13.11 16.21
C GLY A 226 4.52 11.85 16.21
N TYR A 227 5.49 11.81 15.28
CA TYR A 227 6.45 10.72 15.17
C TYR A 227 7.66 10.93 16.09
N ALA A 228 7.91 9.97 16.97
CA ALA A 228 9.10 10.00 17.82
C ALA A 228 10.33 9.45 17.08
N THR A 229 11.52 9.73 17.64
CA THR A 229 12.79 9.09 17.25
C THR A 229 13.24 8.19 18.38
N ARG A 230 13.55 6.93 18.10
CA ARG A 230 14.07 5.98 19.08
C ARG A 230 15.60 6.03 19.10
N SER A 231 16.16 6.14 20.29
CA SER A 231 17.60 6.11 20.54
C SER A 231 18.14 4.73 20.87
N GLU A 232 17.31 3.87 21.50
CA GLU A 232 17.70 2.50 21.85
C GLU A 232 17.61 1.60 20.61
N GLN A 233 18.73 1.03 20.22
CA GLN A 233 18.87 0.15 19.06
C GLN A 233 19.54 -1.17 19.51
N LYS A 234 18.77 -2.26 19.44
CA LYS A 234 19.21 -3.60 19.89
C LYS A 234 19.68 -4.48 18.74
N PHE A 235 19.09 -4.30 17.56
CA PHE A 235 19.34 -5.13 16.39
C PHE A 235 19.58 -4.23 15.17
N HIS A 236 20.53 -4.61 14.32
CA HIS A 236 20.71 -3.99 13.02
C HIS A 236 19.95 -4.76 11.94
N VAL A 237 18.97 -4.14 11.33
CA VAL A 237 18.18 -4.72 10.22
C VAL A 237 18.46 -3.95 8.94
N VAL A 238 18.89 -4.66 7.90
CA VAL A 238 18.98 -4.09 6.56
C VAL A 238 17.71 -4.40 5.80
N ALA A 239 17.04 -3.37 5.31
CA ALA A 239 15.76 -3.47 4.62
C ALA A 239 15.92 -3.19 3.12
N TYR A 240 15.58 -4.16 2.26
CA TYR A 240 15.49 -3.93 0.83
C TYR A 240 14.23 -3.13 0.50
N ASP A 241 14.40 -2.04 -0.24
CA ASP A 241 13.30 -1.18 -0.70
C ASP A 241 12.78 -1.66 -2.07
N TYR A 242 11.77 -2.52 -2.05
CA TYR A 242 11.00 -2.89 -3.25
C TYR A 242 9.75 -2.00 -3.43
N GLY A 243 9.61 -0.96 -2.63
CA GLY A 243 8.44 -0.09 -2.50
C GLY A 243 7.95 -0.04 -1.05
N ILE A 244 8.89 0.17 -0.12
CA ILE A 244 8.65 0.06 1.32
C ILE A 244 7.70 1.14 1.84
N LYS A 245 6.72 0.74 2.65
CA LYS A 245 5.88 1.65 3.41
C LYS A 245 6.60 2.15 4.64
N PHE A 246 6.51 3.46 4.89
CA PHE A 246 7.14 4.10 6.05
C PHE A 246 6.66 3.52 7.38
N ASN A 247 5.39 3.13 7.48
CA ASN A 247 4.89 2.55 8.73
C ASN A 247 5.54 1.20 9.08
N ILE A 248 5.99 0.44 8.10
CA ILE A 248 6.76 -0.79 8.37
C ILE A 248 8.09 -0.44 9.02
N LEU A 249 8.80 0.55 8.49
CA LEU A 249 10.05 1.05 9.08
C LEU A 249 9.84 1.60 10.49
N ARG A 250 8.75 2.38 10.68
CA ARG A 250 8.36 2.93 11.99
C ARG A 250 8.13 1.83 13.01
N MET A 251 7.41 0.78 12.63
CA MET A 251 7.13 -0.36 13.51
C MET A 251 8.36 -1.17 13.86
N LEU A 252 9.34 -1.33 12.96
CA LEU A 252 10.62 -1.97 13.24
C LEU A 252 11.47 -1.09 14.17
N ALA A 253 11.56 0.21 13.91
CA ALA A 253 12.27 1.17 14.76
C ALA A 253 11.69 1.21 16.18
N GLU A 254 10.35 1.19 16.32
CA GLU A 254 9.65 1.12 17.62
C GLU A 254 10.05 -0.11 18.44
N ARG A 255 10.42 -1.21 17.77
CA ARG A 255 10.87 -2.46 18.40
C ARG A 255 12.38 -2.52 18.64
N GLY A 256 13.08 -1.39 18.51
CA GLY A 256 14.51 -1.28 18.80
C GLY A 256 15.41 -1.73 17.65
N CYS A 257 14.92 -1.75 16.42
CA CYS A 257 15.76 -2.01 15.25
C CYS A 257 16.45 -0.72 14.77
N LYS A 258 17.78 -0.76 14.62
CA LYS A 258 18.52 0.15 13.75
C LYS A 258 18.24 -0.27 12.31
N LEU A 259 17.81 0.67 11.47
CA LEU A 259 17.40 0.36 10.11
C LEU A 259 18.30 1.05 9.10
N THR A 260 18.90 0.26 8.21
CA THR A 260 19.54 0.74 6.99
C THR A 260 18.72 0.25 5.81
N VAL A 261 18.12 1.16 5.06
CA VAL A 261 17.31 0.85 3.86
C VAL A 261 18.22 0.90 2.65
N VAL A 262 18.15 -0.15 1.81
CA VAL A 262 18.97 -0.26 0.61
C VAL A 262 18.12 -0.40 -0.66
N PRO A 263 18.62 0.07 -1.82
CA PRO A 263 17.93 -0.11 -3.10
C PRO A 263 17.62 -1.57 -3.41
N ALA A 264 16.55 -1.80 -4.19
CA ALA A 264 16.11 -3.14 -4.61
C ALA A 264 17.21 -4.00 -5.25
N GLN A 265 18.12 -3.38 -6.00
CA GLN A 265 19.18 -4.06 -6.75
C GLN A 265 20.50 -4.19 -5.99
N THR A 266 20.53 -3.87 -4.67
CA THR A 266 21.75 -3.99 -3.88
C THR A 266 22.21 -5.44 -3.80
N PRO A 267 23.48 -5.77 -4.16
CA PRO A 267 23.98 -7.13 -4.10
C PRO A 267 24.01 -7.68 -2.67
N ALA A 268 23.74 -8.98 -2.52
CA ALA A 268 23.75 -9.66 -1.23
C ALA A 268 25.08 -9.47 -0.47
N LYS A 269 26.22 -9.52 -1.16
CA LYS A 269 27.55 -9.32 -0.56
C LYS A 269 27.67 -7.97 0.16
N ASP A 270 27.08 -6.91 -0.39
CA ASP A 270 27.15 -5.57 0.15
C ASP A 270 26.27 -5.45 1.41
N VAL A 271 25.11 -6.10 1.41
CA VAL A 271 24.22 -6.20 2.58
C VAL A 271 24.87 -7.03 3.69
N LEU A 272 25.43 -8.21 3.37
CA LEU A 272 26.11 -9.06 4.34
C LEU A 272 27.37 -8.42 4.93
N ALA A 273 28.07 -7.57 4.16
CA ALA A 273 29.22 -6.79 4.65
C ALA A 273 28.82 -5.78 5.75
N MET A 274 27.56 -5.34 5.79
CA MET A 274 27.02 -4.49 6.88
C MET A 274 26.80 -5.27 8.18
N LYS A 275 26.98 -6.61 8.18
CA LYS A 275 26.79 -7.52 9.32
C LYS A 275 25.44 -7.34 10.03
N PRO A 276 24.30 -7.43 9.29
CA PRO A 276 22.99 -7.28 9.90
C PRO A 276 22.65 -8.44 10.81
N ASP A 277 21.88 -8.17 11.88
CA ASP A 277 21.23 -9.20 12.70
C ASP A 277 20.04 -9.86 11.96
N GLY A 278 19.48 -9.16 10.97
CA GLY A 278 18.42 -9.65 10.10
C GLY A 278 18.25 -8.83 8.84
N VAL A 279 17.65 -9.43 7.83
CA VAL A 279 17.30 -8.77 6.56
C VAL A 279 15.78 -8.72 6.41
N PHE A 280 15.26 -7.55 6.07
CA PHE A 280 13.87 -7.32 5.78
C PHE A 280 13.65 -7.11 4.27
N LEU A 281 12.71 -7.86 3.70
CA LEU A 281 12.31 -7.78 2.29
C LEU A 281 10.95 -7.08 2.23
N SER A 282 10.92 -5.87 1.71
CA SER A 282 9.73 -5.02 1.81
C SER A 282 8.58 -5.44 0.90
N ASN A 283 7.42 -4.85 1.14
CA ASN A 283 6.32 -4.79 0.19
C ASN A 283 6.73 -4.04 -1.08
N GLY A 284 5.94 -4.19 -2.13
CA GLY A 284 6.16 -3.47 -3.39
C GLY A 284 5.15 -3.86 -4.46
N PRO A 285 5.15 -3.14 -5.60
CA PRO A 285 4.27 -3.37 -6.74
C PRO A 285 4.86 -4.36 -7.75
N GLY A 286 4.02 -4.79 -8.68
CA GLY A 286 4.42 -5.54 -9.85
C GLY A 286 4.44 -7.06 -9.66
N ASP A 287 5.03 -7.71 -10.64
CA ASP A 287 5.21 -9.16 -10.68
C ASP A 287 6.54 -9.52 -10.01
N PRO A 288 6.60 -10.49 -9.09
CA PRO A 288 7.85 -10.94 -8.50
C PRO A 288 8.77 -11.71 -9.47
N GLU A 289 8.23 -12.38 -10.48
CA GLU A 289 9.02 -13.26 -11.36
C GLU A 289 10.14 -12.54 -12.13
N PRO A 290 9.93 -11.34 -12.71
CA PRO A 290 11.01 -10.65 -13.43
C PRO A 290 12.07 -9.99 -12.53
N CYS A 291 11.97 -10.09 -11.21
CA CYS A 291 12.92 -9.51 -10.25
C CYS A 291 14.13 -10.44 -10.01
N ASP A 292 14.78 -10.94 -11.05
CA ASP A 292 15.89 -11.91 -10.97
C ASP A 292 17.01 -11.50 -10.03
N TYR A 293 17.38 -10.22 -10.04
CA TYR A 293 18.40 -9.64 -9.17
C TYR A 293 18.05 -9.82 -7.69
N ALA A 294 16.78 -9.61 -7.32
CA ALA A 294 16.31 -9.75 -5.94
C ALA A 294 16.27 -11.24 -5.55
N ILE A 295 15.76 -12.11 -6.41
CA ILE A 295 15.70 -13.55 -6.18
C ILE A 295 17.10 -14.12 -5.96
N ALA A 296 18.09 -13.72 -6.77
CA ALA A 296 19.49 -14.13 -6.61
C ALA A 296 20.07 -13.64 -5.26
N ALA A 297 19.91 -12.36 -4.94
CA ALA A 297 20.40 -11.78 -3.68
C ALA A 297 19.76 -12.47 -2.45
N ILE A 298 18.46 -12.74 -2.49
CA ILE A 298 17.75 -13.41 -1.39
C ILE A 298 18.27 -14.83 -1.19
N ARG A 299 18.56 -15.58 -2.26
CA ARG A 299 19.16 -16.93 -2.15
C ARG A 299 20.50 -16.90 -1.42
N GLU A 300 21.37 -15.95 -1.74
CA GLU A 300 22.67 -15.80 -1.08
C GLU A 300 22.50 -15.43 0.41
N ILE A 301 21.57 -14.51 0.72
CA ILE A 301 21.27 -14.08 2.10
C ILE A 301 20.73 -15.26 2.93
N VAL A 302 19.77 -16.00 2.39
CA VAL A 302 19.21 -17.19 3.07
C VAL A 302 20.27 -18.26 3.27
N ALA A 303 21.14 -18.50 2.27
CA ALA A 303 22.24 -19.46 2.35
C ALA A 303 23.29 -19.06 3.41
N SER A 304 23.47 -17.77 3.70
CA SER A 304 24.34 -17.29 4.78
C SER A 304 23.84 -17.60 6.19
N GLY A 305 22.57 -17.99 6.32
CA GLY A 305 21.91 -18.22 7.62
C GLY A 305 21.44 -16.93 8.31
N THR A 306 21.51 -15.77 7.65
CA THR A 306 21.00 -14.51 8.18
C THR A 306 19.48 -14.57 8.30
N PRO A 307 18.87 -14.27 9.47
CA PRO A 307 17.43 -14.21 9.64
C PRO A 307 16.79 -13.27 8.60
N THR A 308 15.80 -13.77 7.87
CA THR A 308 15.17 -13.03 6.76
C THR A 308 13.66 -13.06 6.89
N PHE A 309 13.02 -11.91 6.75
CA PHE A 309 11.57 -11.76 6.81
C PHE A 309 11.06 -10.93 5.63
N GLY A 310 9.99 -11.38 4.98
CA GLY A 310 9.41 -10.71 3.81
C GLY A 310 7.92 -10.41 3.98
N ILE A 311 7.49 -9.25 3.49
CA ILE A 311 6.08 -8.83 3.43
C ILE A 311 5.65 -8.62 1.97
N CYS A 312 4.48 -9.14 1.58
CA CYS A 312 3.87 -8.95 0.25
C CYS A 312 4.85 -9.34 -0.86
N LEU A 313 5.35 -8.40 -1.67
CA LEU A 313 6.34 -8.68 -2.71
C LEU A 313 7.60 -9.36 -2.13
N GLY A 314 8.09 -8.91 -0.97
CA GLY A 314 9.24 -9.55 -0.32
C GLY A 314 8.98 -11.01 0.09
N HIS A 315 7.76 -11.34 0.51
CA HIS A 315 7.34 -12.72 0.77
C HIS A 315 7.28 -13.55 -0.52
N GLN A 316 6.77 -12.98 -1.60
CA GLN A 316 6.70 -13.65 -2.91
C GLN A 316 8.10 -13.91 -3.50
N LEU A 317 9.01 -12.94 -3.39
CA LEU A 317 10.40 -13.07 -3.78
C LEU A 317 11.13 -14.15 -2.95
N LEU A 318 10.86 -14.20 -1.65
CA LEU A 318 11.39 -15.25 -0.77
C LEU A 318 10.84 -16.63 -1.16
N THR A 319 9.57 -16.73 -1.56
CA THR A 319 8.97 -17.96 -2.10
C THR A 319 9.73 -18.43 -3.33
N LEU A 320 9.97 -17.54 -4.31
CA LEU A 320 10.73 -17.86 -5.54
C LEU A 320 12.20 -18.22 -5.24
N ALA A 321 12.84 -17.48 -4.34
CA ALA A 321 14.21 -17.78 -3.90
C ALA A 321 14.32 -19.14 -3.21
N SER A 322 13.29 -19.60 -2.52
CA SER A 322 13.20 -20.90 -1.88
C SER A 322 12.87 -22.06 -2.84
N GLY A 323 12.61 -21.75 -4.11
CA GLY A 323 12.30 -22.77 -5.14
C GLY A 323 10.80 -23.01 -5.35
N GLY A 324 9.93 -22.25 -4.70
CA GLY A 324 8.48 -22.23 -4.98
C GLY A 324 8.15 -21.42 -6.25
N LYS A 325 6.87 -21.34 -6.55
CA LYS A 325 6.30 -20.52 -7.65
C LYS A 325 5.34 -19.48 -7.12
N THR A 326 5.07 -18.48 -7.94
CA THR A 326 4.04 -17.49 -7.69
C THR A 326 2.93 -17.56 -8.75
N MET A 327 1.76 -17.01 -8.42
CA MET A 327 0.63 -16.95 -9.33
C MET A 327 -0.04 -15.58 -9.23
N LYS A 328 -0.52 -15.04 -10.38
CA LYS A 328 -1.37 -13.86 -10.39
C LYS A 328 -2.76 -14.25 -9.91
N MET A 329 -3.27 -13.52 -8.91
CA MET A 329 -4.63 -13.69 -8.41
C MET A 329 -5.64 -13.03 -9.36
N LYS A 330 -6.88 -13.52 -9.36
CA LYS A 330 -7.95 -12.96 -10.19
C LYS A 330 -8.26 -11.50 -9.86
N THR A 331 -8.39 -11.17 -8.58
CA THR A 331 -8.74 -9.82 -8.09
C THR A 331 -7.72 -9.24 -7.14
N GLY A 332 -6.75 -10.03 -6.65
CA GLY A 332 -5.92 -9.68 -5.52
C GLY A 332 -6.69 -9.62 -4.20
N HIS A 333 -5.94 -9.38 -3.13
CA HIS A 333 -6.49 -9.00 -1.82
C HIS A 333 -6.10 -7.56 -1.53
N HIS A 334 -7.10 -6.69 -1.36
CA HIS A 334 -6.89 -5.27 -1.05
C HIS A 334 -7.91 -4.84 0.00
N GLY A 335 -7.46 -4.62 1.23
CA GLY A 335 -8.33 -4.20 2.34
C GLY A 335 -7.73 -4.50 3.70
N ALA A 336 -8.38 -3.99 4.74
CA ALA A 336 -7.93 -4.10 6.13
C ALA A 336 -8.72 -5.14 6.95
N ASN A 337 -9.49 -6.01 6.30
CA ASN A 337 -10.41 -6.95 6.95
C ASN A 337 -10.35 -8.37 6.36
N HIS A 338 -9.20 -8.78 5.83
CA HIS A 338 -9.02 -10.11 5.27
C HIS A 338 -8.74 -11.14 6.37
N PRO A 339 -9.52 -12.24 6.44
CA PRO A 339 -9.26 -13.31 7.38
C PRO A 339 -8.05 -14.13 6.95
N VAL A 340 -7.21 -14.50 7.91
CA VAL A 340 -6.09 -15.42 7.73
C VAL A 340 -6.19 -16.50 8.80
N LYS A 341 -6.17 -17.76 8.39
CA LYS A 341 -6.23 -18.91 9.28
C LYS A 341 -4.84 -19.41 9.62
N ASP A 342 -4.53 -19.46 10.90
CA ASP A 342 -3.39 -20.20 11.43
C ASP A 342 -3.68 -21.71 11.31
N LEU A 343 -2.77 -22.47 10.71
CA LEU A 343 -2.93 -23.91 10.50
C LEU A 343 -2.54 -24.75 11.73
N ASP A 344 -1.77 -24.19 12.66
CA ASP A 344 -1.31 -24.89 13.87
C ASP A 344 -2.40 -24.88 14.94
N ASP A 345 -2.94 -23.72 15.29
CA ASP A 345 -3.95 -23.58 16.35
C ASP A 345 -5.37 -23.31 15.84
N ARG A 346 -5.54 -23.17 14.52
CA ARG A 346 -6.81 -22.94 13.81
C ARG A 346 -7.49 -21.60 14.11
N ARG A 347 -6.81 -20.67 14.77
CA ARG A 347 -7.33 -19.31 14.96
C ARG A 347 -7.45 -18.59 13.62
N VAL A 348 -8.43 -17.71 13.57
CA VAL A 348 -8.60 -16.78 12.44
C VAL A 348 -8.20 -15.39 12.90
N LEU A 349 -7.23 -14.80 12.21
CA LEU A 349 -6.75 -13.44 12.42
C LEU A 349 -7.31 -12.54 11.34
N ILE A 350 -7.73 -11.34 11.68
CA ILE A 350 -8.11 -10.32 10.69
C ILE A 350 -6.88 -9.48 10.38
N THR A 351 -6.54 -9.41 9.09
CA THR A 351 -5.30 -8.80 8.61
C THR A 351 -5.58 -7.73 7.57
N SER A 352 -4.62 -6.82 7.43
CA SER A 352 -4.55 -5.89 6.29
C SER A 352 -3.72 -6.53 5.18
N GLN A 353 -4.29 -6.59 3.97
CA GLN A 353 -3.63 -7.18 2.81
C GLN A 353 -3.68 -6.21 1.63
N ASN A 354 -2.61 -6.21 0.84
CA ASN A 354 -2.52 -5.51 -0.43
C ASN A 354 -1.54 -6.25 -1.35
N HIS A 355 -2.05 -7.17 -2.17
CA HIS A 355 -1.24 -7.93 -3.11
C HIS A 355 -2.08 -8.50 -4.26
N GLY A 356 -1.53 -8.51 -5.48
CA GLY A 356 -2.14 -9.09 -6.68
C GLY A 356 -1.56 -10.47 -7.05
N PHE A 357 -0.47 -10.89 -6.38
CA PHE A 357 0.19 -12.18 -6.57
C PHE A 357 0.25 -12.93 -5.25
N ALA A 358 0.34 -14.25 -5.31
CA ALA A 358 0.48 -15.12 -4.14
C ALA A 358 1.49 -16.23 -4.43
N GLY A 359 2.15 -16.75 -3.38
CA GLY A 359 2.92 -17.98 -3.48
C GLY A 359 1.98 -19.17 -3.70
N ASP A 360 2.37 -20.10 -4.56
CA ASP A 360 1.65 -21.36 -4.79
C ASP A 360 2.06 -22.40 -3.73
N PRO A 361 1.18 -22.74 -2.77
CA PRO A 361 1.49 -23.70 -1.73
C PRO A 361 1.89 -25.10 -2.26
N ALA A 362 1.34 -25.48 -3.43
CA ALA A 362 1.62 -26.79 -4.02
C ALA A 362 3.03 -26.89 -4.64
N SER A 363 3.68 -25.74 -4.88
CA SER A 363 5.02 -25.66 -5.45
C SER A 363 6.14 -25.61 -4.42
N LEU A 364 5.83 -25.48 -3.14
CA LEU A 364 6.82 -25.29 -2.08
C LEU A 364 7.65 -26.54 -1.86
N PRO A 365 8.98 -26.43 -1.70
CA PRO A 365 9.84 -27.57 -1.39
C PRO A 365 9.62 -28.07 0.05
N ALA A 366 9.99 -29.33 0.31
CA ALA A 366 9.69 -30.01 1.59
C ALA A 366 10.28 -29.33 2.85
N ASN A 367 11.28 -28.48 2.70
CA ASN A 367 11.88 -27.71 3.79
C ASN A 367 11.16 -26.38 4.08
N VAL A 368 10.09 -26.06 3.34
CA VAL A 368 9.25 -24.87 3.56
C VAL A 368 7.87 -25.31 4.00
N ARG A 369 7.38 -24.75 5.10
CA ARG A 369 6.07 -25.06 5.66
C ARG A 369 5.12 -23.88 5.56
N VAL A 370 3.90 -24.13 5.09
CA VAL A 370 2.80 -23.18 5.18
C VAL A 370 2.27 -23.18 6.62
N THR A 371 2.24 -22.04 7.26
CA THR A 371 1.73 -21.88 8.62
C THR A 371 0.37 -21.16 8.65
N HIS A 372 0.11 -20.30 7.68
CA HIS A 372 -1.10 -19.50 7.60
C HIS A 372 -1.64 -19.49 6.16
N VAL A 373 -2.96 -19.40 6.01
CA VAL A 373 -3.66 -19.29 4.71
C VAL A 373 -4.77 -18.25 4.80
N SER A 374 -4.99 -17.51 3.71
CA SER A 374 -6.10 -16.57 3.56
C SER A 374 -7.20 -17.13 2.64
#